data_9cb3d47350073f9303b8cfb94b94737d
#
_entry.id   9cb3d47350073f9303b8cfb94b94737d
#
_cell.length_a   1.000
_cell.length_b   1.000
_cell.length_c   1.000
_cell.angle_alpha   90.00
_cell.angle_beta   90.00
_cell.angle_gamma   90.00
#
_symmetry.space_group_name_H-M   'P 1'
#
loop_
_entity.id
_entity.type
_entity.pdbx_description
1 polymer ?
#
loop_
_entity_poly.entity_id
_entity_poly.type
_entity_poly.pdbx_seq_one_letter_code
_entity_poly.pdbx_strand_id
1 'polypeptide(L)'
;HGVETPDGKLKPEDIQKVLDVHTNVPHQLKQKLVYISNSTEIGTIYTKKELEDLSNFCKEKNLYLFMDGARLGHALTAVSNDVTLEDVAKFTDVFYLGGTKNGALLGEAIIINRQSLQEEFGFHIKQKGAMLAKGRLLGIQFQELMKDDLYWDLAKHANQQAMKIKQTFKEIGCEFLAETDTNQIFPILENSQIEKLSEQFDFYVWKKIDAQKSAIRIITSWATETEFVERFCQEILKLK
;
A
#
# COMPACT_ATOMS: atom_id res chain seq x y z
N HIS A 1 7.99 10.97 12.82
CA HIS A 1 7.44 12.17 12.19
C HIS A 1 6.62 11.75 10.98
N GLY A 2 5.35 12.14 10.92
CA GLY A 2 4.53 12.05 9.72
C GLY A 2 4.84 13.24 8.80
N VAL A 3 4.96 12.97 7.51
CA VAL A 3 5.14 14.02 6.47
C VAL A 3 3.95 13.95 5.54
N GLU A 4 3.21 15.03 5.46
CA GLU A 4 2.09 15.13 4.52
C GLU A 4 2.62 15.36 3.11
N THR A 5 2.13 14.55 2.16
CA THR A 5 2.48 14.64 0.75
C THR A 5 1.22 14.56 -0.11
N PRO A 6 1.17 15.24 -1.26
CA PRO A 6 -0.04 15.28 -2.08
C PRO A 6 -0.40 13.93 -2.72
N ASP A 7 0.61 13.10 -2.96
CA ASP A 7 0.49 11.80 -3.63
C ASP A 7 0.78 10.60 -2.72
N GLY A 8 0.94 10.83 -1.40
CA GLY A 8 1.27 9.78 -0.43
C GLY A 8 2.70 9.27 -0.48
N LYS A 9 3.56 9.83 -1.34
CA LYS A 9 4.94 9.39 -1.54
C LYS A 9 5.94 10.36 -0.92
N LEU A 10 6.89 9.85 -0.13
CA LEU A 10 8.02 10.64 0.35
C LEU A 10 9.06 10.81 -0.75
N LYS A 11 9.69 11.98 -0.76
CA LYS A 11 10.84 12.31 -1.60
C LYS A 11 12.05 12.67 -0.73
N PRO A 12 13.28 12.60 -1.25
CA PRO A 12 14.49 13.00 -0.53
C PRO A 12 14.39 14.38 0.13
N GLU A 13 13.77 15.36 -0.56
CA GLU A 13 13.61 16.72 -0.09
C GLU A 13 12.70 16.81 1.15
N ASP A 14 11.70 15.98 1.24
CA ASP A 14 10.78 15.94 2.38
C ASP A 14 11.48 15.37 3.62
N ILE A 15 12.29 14.34 3.43
CA ILE A 15 13.12 13.77 4.50
C ILE A 15 14.17 14.79 4.96
N GLN A 16 14.82 15.49 4.01
CA GLN A 16 15.82 16.53 4.34
C GLN A 16 15.22 17.64 5.21
N LYS A 17 14.00 18.12 4.91
CA LYS A 17 13.30 19.10 5.75
C LYS A 17 13.14 18.63 7.20
N VAL A 18 12.83 17.33 7.41
CA VAL A 18 12.72 16.76 8.76
C VAL A 18 14.09 16.72 9.45
N LEU A 19 15.16 16.36 8.73
CA LEU A 19 16.50 16.34 9.28
C LEU A 19 16.97 17.74 9.67
N ASP A 20 16.68 18.75 8.86
CA ASP A 20 17.12 20.15 9.07
C ASP A 20 16.54 20.78 10.34
N VAL A 21 15.33 20.39 10.75
CA VAL A 21 14.71 20.92 11.97
C VAL A 21 15.03 20.12 13.24
N HIS A 22 15.69 18.95 13.12
CA HIS A 22 16.02 18.07 14.25
C HIS A 22 17.52 18.04 14.52
N THR A 23 18.11 19.20 14.74
CA THR A 23 19.56 19.37 14.92
C THR A 23 20.01 19.44 16.38
N ASN A 24 19.09 19.67 17.32
CA ASN A 24 19.39 19.83 18.75
C ASN A 24 19.49 18.48 19.47
N VAL A 25 20.54 17.72 19.17
CA VAL A 25 20.83 16.42 19.84
C VAL A 25 21.58 16.68 21.15
N PRO A 26 21.22 16.05 22.29
CA PRO A 26 20.27 14.91 22.45
C PRO A 26 18.84 15.32 22.84
N HIS A 27 18.49 16.60 22.81
CA HIS A 27 17.17 17.07 23.24
C HIS A 27 16.02 16.74 22.24
N GLN A 28 16.38 16.46 20.99
CA GLN A 28 15.45 16.02 19.96
C GLN A 28 15.75 14.57 19.56
N LEU A 29 14.72 13.88 19.04
CA LEU A 29 14.86 12.52 18.53
C LEU A 29 15.77 12.51 17.31
N LYS A 30 16.72 11.59 17.28
CA LYS A 30 17.57 11.34 16.13
C LYS A 30 16.87 10.39 15.17
N GLN A 31 16.61 10.86 13.96
CA GLN A 31 16.04 10.04 12.90
C GLN A 31 17.01 8.91 12.53
N LYS A 32 16.46 7.71 12.32
CA LYS A 32 17.23 6.52 11.95
C LYS A 32 16.56 5.70 10.87
N LEU A 33 15.27 5.89 10.67
CA LEU A 33 14.45 5.10 9.78
C LEU A 33 13.55 5.99 8.93
N VAL A 34 13.50 5.73 7.64
CA VAL A 34 12.49 6.20 6.73
C VAL A 34 11.52 5.04 6.50
N TYR A 35 10.24 5.28 6.73
CA TYR A 35 9.17 4.32 6.55
C TYR A 35 8.29 4.78 5.38
N ILE A 36 8.10 3.91 4.41
CA ILE A 36 7.21 4.13 3.27
C ILE A 36 6.26 2.94 3.08
N SER A 37 5.10 3.16 2.48
CA SER A 37 4.18 2.10 2.07
C SER A 37 4.16 1.97 0.54
N ASN A 38 4.16 0.75 0.00
CA ASN A 38 3.93 0.49 -1.41
C ASN A 38 2.92 -0.67 -1.58
N SER A 39 1.74 -0.45 -2.16
CA SER A 39 1.15 0.85 -2.54
C SER A 39 0.93 1.75 -1.31
N THR A 40 0.88 3.07 -1.54
CA THR A 40 0.62 4.04 -0.48
C THR A 40 -0.80 3.92 0.06
N GLU A 41 -1.11 4.65 1.14
CA GLU A 41 -2.46 4.63 1.75
C GLU A 41 -3.56 5.17 0.82
N ILE A 42 -3.19 5.97 -0.19
CA ILE A 42 -4.12 6.46 -1.22
C ILE A 42 -3.96 5.74 -2.56
N GLY A 43 -3.31 4.58 -2.56
CA GLY A 43 -3.24 3.66 -3.70
C GLY A 43 -2.19 3.98 -4.77
N THR A 44 -1.42 5.03 -4.64
CA THR A 44 -0.32 5.34 -5.56
C THR A 44 0.85 4.38 -5.36
N ILE A 45 1.73 4.27 -6.35
CA ILE A 45 2.90 3.40 -6.29
C ILE A 45 4.19 4.20 -6.53
N TYR A 46 5.27 3.73 -5.94
CA TYR A 46 6.61 4.25 -6.23
C TYR A 46 7.12 3.69 -7.54
N THR A 47 7.68 4.56 -8.39
CA THR A 47 8.46 4.15 -9.56
C THR A 47 9.84 3.66 -9.13
N LYS A 48 10.51 2.92 -10.02
CA LYS A 48 11.88 2.45 -9.79
C LYS A 48 12.84 3.61 -9.48
N LYS A 49 12.70 4.71 -10.21
CA LYS A 49 13.53 5.90 -10.00
C LYS A 49 13.31 6.54 -8.63
N GLU A 50 12.06 6.66 -8.20
CA GLU A 50 11.73 7.20 -6.87
C GLU A 50 12.30 6.33 -5.74
N LEU A 51 12.21 4.99 -5.86
CA LEU A 51 12.80 4.08 -4.88
C LEU A 51 14.32 4.14 -4.87
N GLU A 52 14.95 4.25 -6.03
CA GLU A 52 16.39 4.39 -6.14
C GLU A 52 16.87 5.69 -5.50
N ASP A 53 16.18 6.80 -5.73
CA ASP A 53 16.52 8.11 -5.15
C ASP A 53 16.39 8.09 -3.63
N LEU A 54 15.32 7.53 -3.10
CA LEU A 54 15.14 7.34 -1.65
C LEU A 54 16.24 6.45 -1.06
N SER A 55 16.56 5.32 -1.71
CA SER A 55 17.61 4.41 -1.26
C SER A 55 18.96 5.10 -1.19
N ASN A 56 19.33 5.83 -2.23
CA ASN A 56 20.59 6.56 -2.29
C ASN A 56 20.68 7.65 -1.22
N PHE A 57 19.60 8.42 -1.06
CA PHE A 57 19.50 9.44 -0.02
C PHE A 57 19.62 8.84 1.39
N CYS A 58 18.89 7.75 1.66
CA CYS A 58 18.97 7.07 2.95
C CYS A 58 20.40 6.57 3.26
N LYS A 59 21.09 5.99 2.27
CA LYS A 59 22.48 5.56 2.40
C LYS A 59 23.42 6.74 2.70
N GLU A 60 23.28 7.85 1.98
CA GLU A 60 24.07 9.07 2.21
C GLU A 60 23.87 9.62 3.62
N LYS A 61 22.62 9.66 4.10
CA LYS A 61 22.28 10.20 5.43
C LYS A 61 22.41 9.16 6.57
N ASN A 62 22.87 7.94 6.29
CA ASN A 62 22.97 6.85 7.26
C ASN A 62 21.64 6.56 7.95
N LEU A 63 20.57 6.51 7.14
CA LEU A 63 19.19 6.11 7.52
C LEU A 63 18.89 4.72 6.97
N TYR A 64 18.02 4.01 7.65
CA TYR A 64 17.41 2.79 7.13
C TYR A 64 16.17 3.11 6.30
N LEU A 65 15.96 2.38 5.22
CA LEU A 65 14.73 2.44 4.43
C LEU A 65 13.91 1.17 4.66
N PHE A 66 12.75 1.34 5.27
CA PHE A 66 11.77 0.27 5.51
C PHE A 66 10.55 0.46 4.61
N MET A 67 10.15 -0.59 3.91
CA MET A 67 8.93 -0.58 3.10
C MET A 67 7.84 -1.45 3.72
N ASP A 68 6.72 -0.82 4.08
CA ASP A 68 5.46 -1.50 4.34
C ASP A 68 4.90 -2.05 3.03
N GLY A 69 4.93 -3.35 2.90
CA GLY A 69 4.48 -4.08 1.73
C GLY A 69 3.13 -4.79 1.92
N ALA A 70 2.25 -4.27 2.80
CA ALA A 70 0.93 -4.88 3.05
C ALA A 70 0.11 -5.08 1.76
N ARG A 71 0.37 -4.24 0.75
CA ARG A 71 -0.22 -4.33 -0.61
C ARG A 71 0.85 -4.37 -1.70
N LEU A 72 2.03 -4.89 -1.39
CA LEU A 72 3.12 -4.94 -2.36
C LEU A 72 2.77 -5.78 -3.60
N GLY A 73 2.06 -6.89 -3.43
CA GLY A 73 1.54 -7.66 -4.57
C GLY A 73 0.69 -6.81 -5.52
N HIS A 74 -0.21 -5.99 -4.98
CA HIS A 74 -1.05 -5.09 -5.78
C HIS A 74 -0.21 -3.99 -6.45
N ALA A 75 0.79 -3.45 -5.77
CA ALA A 75 1.69 -2.45 -6.35
C ALA A 75 2.50 -3.02 -7.52
N LEU A 76 3.11 -4.20 -7.33
CA LEU A 76 3.96 -4.84 -8.34
C LEU A 76 3.18 -5.40 -9.54
N THR A 77 1.87 -5.59 -9.42
CA THR A 77 0.98 -6.03 -10.52
C THR A 77 0.13 -4.91 -11.12
N ALA A 78 0.31 -3.67 -10.68
CA ALA A 78 -0.33 -2.50 -11.27
C ALA A 78 0.18 -2.27 -12.71
N VAL A 79 -0.67 -1.73 -13.59
CA VAL A 79 -0.34 -1.55 -15.00
C VAL A 79 0.80 -0.55 -15.21
N SER A 80 0.87 0.49 -14.37
CA SER A 80 1.92 1.52 -14.43
C SER A 80 3.21 1.13 -13.71
N ASN A 81 3.28 -0.05 -13.11
CA ASN A 81 4.45 -0.48 -12.33
C ASN A 81 5.67 -0.76 -13.22
N ASP A 82 6.83 -0.21 -12.83
CA ASP A 82 8.14 -0.45 -13.42
C ASP A 82 9.16 -1.08 -12.44
N VAL A 83 8.68 -1.54 -11.27
CA VAL A 83 9.48 -2.09 -10.18
C VAL A 83 9.32 -3.60 -10.11
N THR A 84 10.43 -4.33 -9.96
CA THR A 84 10.42 -5.79 -9.67
C THR A 84 10.62 -6.05 -8.18
N LEU A 85 10.35 -7.29 -7.74
CA LEU A 85 10.62 -7.68 -6.35
C LEU A 85 12.12 -7.60 -6.00
N GLU A 86 12.98 -7.89 -6.99
CA GLU A 86 14.43 -7.74 -6.87
C GLU A 86 14.84 -6.27 -6.70
N ASP A 87 14.16 -5.35 -7.38
CA ASP A 87 14.38 -3.91 -7.19
C ASP A 87 13.99 -3.48 -5.77
N VAL A 88 12.86 -3.96 -5.26
CA VAL A 88 12.45 -3.71 -3.87
C VAL A 88 13.52 -4.20 -2.90
N ALA A 89 14.00 -5.43 -3.08
CA ALA A 89 15.06 -6.00 -2.25
C ALA A 89 16.38 -5.23 -2.35
N LYS A 90 16.73 -4.71 -3.53
CA LYS A 90 17.94 -3.92 -3.78
C LYS A 90 17.89 -2.54 -3.11
N PHE A 91 16.72 -1.90 -3.11
CA PHE A 91 16.59 -0.51 -2.70
C PHE A 91 16.18 -0.34 -1.23
N THR A 92 15.69 -1.37 -0.55
CA THR A 92 15.27 -1.31 0.86
C THR A 92 16.20 -2.08 1.78
N ASP A 93 16.35 -1.64 3.03
CA ASP A 93 17.05 -2.40 4.08
C ASP A 93 16.16 -3.52 4.62
N VAL A 94 14.87 -3.24 4.77
CA VAL A 94 13.84 -4.19 5.22
C VAL A 94 12.55 -3.89 4.47
N PHE A 95 11.85 -4.92 4.06
CA PHE A 95 10.46 -4.81 3.62
C PHE A 95 9.68 -6.04 4.05
N TYR A 96 8.37 -5.96 4.00
CA TYR A 96 7.57 -7.18 4.08
C TYR A 96 6.65 -7.36 2.87
N LEU A 97 6.44 -8.62 2.54
CA LEU A 97 5.50 -9.03 1.51
C LEU A 97 4.18 -9.37 2.18
N GLY A 98 3.16 -8.59 1.90
CA GLY A 98 1.86 -8.72 2.53
C GLY A 98 1.16 -10.02 2.17
N GLY A 99 0.75 -10.79 3.18
CA GLY A 99 0.00 -12.04 2.98
C GLY A 99 -1.49 -11.86 3.29
N THR A 100 -1.82 -11.25 4.41
CA THR A 100 -3.18 -11.15 4.93
C THR A 100 -4.18 -10.51 3.95
N LYS A 101 -3.76 -9.51 3.17
CA LYS A 101 -4.61 -8.84 2.17
C LYS A 101 -4.58 -9.50 0.80
N ASN A 102 -3.79 -10.57 0.65
CA ASN A 102 -3.55 -11.23 -0.64
C ASN A 102 -3.61 -12.76 -0.55
N GLY A 103 -4.60 -13.29 0.16
CA GLY A 103 -4.93 -14.71 0.17
C GLY A 103 -4.44 -15.52 1.38
N ALA A 104 -3.51 -15.02 2.19
CA ALA A 104 -3.13 -15.68 3.43
C ALA A 104 -4.21 -15.53 4.51
N LEU A 105 -4.37 -16.53 5.36
CA LEU A 105 -5.24 -16.46 6.52
C LEU A 105 -4.72 -15.45 7.55
N LEU A 106 -3.40 -15.37 7.73
CA LEU A 106 -2.72 -14.44 8.61
C LEU A 106 -1.23 -14.38 8.28
N GLY A 107 -0.58 -13.27 8.66
CA GLY A 107 0.87 -13.12 8.61
C GLY A 107 1.39 -12.43 7.35
N GLU A 108 2.63 -12.01 7.51
CA GLU A 108 3.39 -11.30 6.50
C GLU A 108 4.79 -11.93 6.42
N ALA A 109 5.41 -11.96 5.24
CA ALA A 109 6.79 -12.40 5.10
C ALA A 109 7.73 -11.20 5.19
N ILE A 110 8.54 -11.13 6.27
CA ILE A 110 9.53 -10.07 6.46
C ILE A 110 10.83 -10.45 5.77
N ILE A 111 11.32 -9.59 4.90
CA ILE A 111 12.59 -9.72 4.21
C ILE A 111 13.56 -8.67 4.76
N ILE A 112 14.67 -9.15 5.33
CA ILE A 112 15.73 -8.30 5.90
C ILE A 112 16.96 -8.42 5.02
N ASN A 113 17.20 -7.41 4.19
CA ASN A 113 18.30 -7.40 3.22
C ASN A 113 19.63 -7.04 3.89
N ARG A 114 19.59 -6.23 4.93
CA ARG A 114 20.79 -5.75 5.63
C ARG A 114 21.23 -6.73 6.70
N GLN A 115 22.39 -7.34 6.53
CA GLN A 115 22.91 -8.39 7.42
C GLN A 115 22.95 -7.93 8.90
N SER A 116 23.38 -6.71 9.19
CA SER A 116 23.46 -6.19 10.57
C SER A 116 22.09 -6.08 11.27
N LEU A 117 20.98 -6.15 10.54
CA LEU A 117 19.63 -6.17 11.09
C LEU A 117 19.09 -7.60 11.26
N GLN A 118 19.78 -8.60 10.72
CA GLN A 118 19.42 -10.02 10.89
C GLN A 118 19.96 -10.57 12.23
N GLU A 119 21.06 -9.99 12.71
CA GLU A 119 21.67 -10.40 13.98
C GLU A 119 20.65 -10.25 15.10
N GLU A 120 20.53 -11.28 15.93
CA GLU A 120 19.62 -11.36 17.08
C GLU A 120 18.12 -11.16 16.77
N PHE A 121 17.72 -11.07 15.50
CA PHE A 121 16.31 -10.86 15.12
C PHE A 121 15.36 -11.92 15.74
N GLY A 122 15.83 -13.15 15.89
CA GLY A 122 15.10 -14.20 16.60
C GLY A 122 14.75 -13.87 18.04
N PHE A 123 15.62 -13.16 18.76
CA PHE A 123 15.34 -12.68 20.12
C PHE A 123 14.26 -11.60 20.12
N HIS A 124 14.27 -10.70 19.14
CA HIS A 124 13.22 -9.69 18.97
C HIS A 124 11.86 -10.32 18.68
N ILE A 125 11.79 -11.33 17.82
CA ILE A 125 10.56 -12.09 17.57
C ILE A 125 10.05 -12.73 18.87
N LYS A 126 10.94 -13.38 19.62
CA LYS A 126 10.62 -14.03 20.90
C LYS A 126 10.11 -13.03 21.92
N GLN A 127 10.82 -11.91 22.10
CA GLN A 127 10.50 -10.86 23.08
C GLN A 127 9.13 -10.22 22.79
N LYS A 128 8.76 -10.09 21.52
CA LYS A 128 7.46 -9.52 21.09
C LYS A 128 6.32 -10.55 21.08
N GLY A 129 6.57 -11.78 21.51
CA GLY A 129 5.55 -12.84 21.53
C GLY A 129 5.18 -13.39 20.16
N ALA A 130 5.96 -13.06 19.12
CA ALA A 130 5.65 -13.44 17.74
C ALA A 130 6.28 -14.78 17.30
N MET A 131 7.04 -15.44 18.15
CA MET A 131 7.64 -16.75 17.87
C MET A 131 6.65 -17.88 18.18
N LEU A 132 5.92 -18.32 17.18
CA LEU A 132 4.97 -19.42 17.30
C LEU A 132 5.72 -20.77 17.38
N ALA A 133 5.29 -21.67 18.30
CA ALA A 133 5.82 -23.04 18.37
C ALA A 133 5.60 -23.84 17.07
N LYS A 134 4.56 -23.51 16.32
CA LYS A 134 4.20 -24.09 15.01
C LYS A 134 4.28 -23.04 13.89
N GLY A 135 5.32 -22.22 13.88
CA GLY A 135 5.55 -21.15 12.91
C GLY A 135 5.52 -21.59 11.44
N ARG A 136 5.80 -22.87 11.16
CA ARG A 136 5.66 -23.45 9.81
C ARG A 136 4.26 -23.28 9.20
N LEU A 137 3.20 -23.12 10.00
CA LEU A 137 1.85 -22.85 9.49
C LEU A 137 1.80 -21.54 8.71
N LEU A 138 2.56 -20.52 9.11
CA LEU A 138 2.71 -19.28 8.36
C LEU A 138 3.54 -19.51 7.09
N GLY A 139 4.65 -20.24 7.19
CA GLY A 139 5.53 -20.53 6.05
C GLY A 139 4.83 -21.33 4.95
N ILE A 140 3.99 -22.32 5.30
CA ILE A 140 3.24 -23.12 4.32
C ILE A 140 2.27 -22.24 3.50
N GLN A 141 1.64 -21.22 4.10
CA GLN A 141 0.78 -20.30 3.35
C GLN A 141 1.58 -19.56 2.26
N PHE A 142 2.76 -19.03 2.61
CA PHE A 142 3.62 -18.35 1.64
C PHE A 142 4.18 -19.33 0.60
N GLN A 143 4.50 -20.56 0.98
CA GLN A 143 4.91 -21.61 0.03
C GLN A 143 3.83 -21.86 -1.03
N GLU A 144 2.56 -21.99 -0.63
CA GLU A 144 1.46 -22.17 -1.58
C GLU A 144 1.19 -20.89 -2.39
N LEU A 145 1.19 -19.71 -1.75
CA LEU A 145 0.97 -18.43 -2.43
C LEU A 145 2.04 -18.15 -3.50
N MET A 146 3.30 -18.56 -3.28
CA MET A 146 4.39 -18.36 -4.26
C MET A 146 4.44 -19.42 -5.34
N LYS A 147 3.61 -20.44 -5.26
CA LYS A 147 3.55 -21.53 -6.24
C LYS A 147 2.71 -21.08 -7.43
N ASP A 148 3.20 -21.41 -8.64
CA ASP A 148 2.48 -21.22 -9.90
C ASP A 148 1.90 -19.79 -10.06
N ASP A 149 2.62 -18.77 -9.61
CA ASP A 149 2.27 -17.34 -9.68
C ASP A 149 0.98 -16.93 -8.91
N LEU A 150 0.43 -17.79 -8.08
CA LEU A 150 -0.84 -17.56 -7.38
C LEU A 150 -0.88 -16.21 -6.65
N TYR A 151 0.18 -15.84 -5.93
CA TYR A 151 0.26 -14.56 -5.20
C TYR A 151 0.03 -13.35 -6.12
N TRP A 152 0.63 -13.39 -7.30
CA TRP A 152 0.55 -12.31 -8.30
C TRP A 152 -0.81 -12.28 -9.00
N ASP A 153 -1.38 -13.46 -9.28
CA ASP A 153 -2.68 -13.56 -9.91
C ASP A 153 -3.81 -13.08 -9.01
N LEU A 154 -3.75 -13.37 -7.70
CA LEU A 154 -4.69 -12.84 -6.72
C LEU A 154 -4.64 -11.30 -6.64
N ALA A 155 -3.44 -10.72 -6.62
CA ALA A 155 -3.26 -9.28 -6.61
C ALA A 155 -3.73 -8.63 -7.92
N LYS A 156 -3.42 -9.24 -9.06
CA LYS A 156 -3.86 -8.83 -10.40
C LYS A 156 -5.39 -8.80 -10.51
N HIS A 157 -6.04 -9.87 -10.01
CA HIS A 157 -7.49 -9.94 -9.98
C HIS A 157 -8.08 -8.75 -9.20
N ALA A 158 -7.56 -8.48 -8.00
CA ALA A 158 -8.01 -7.35 -7.20
C ALA A 158 -7.86 -6.01 -7.95
N ASN A 159 -6.69 -5.75 -8.56
CA ASN A 159 -6.47 -4.54 -9.37
C ASN A 159 -7.45 -4.45 -10.54
N GLN A 160 -7.67 -5.53 -11.26
CA GLN A 160 -8.60 -5.56 -12.40
C GLN A 160 -10.04 -5.21 -11.98
N GLN A 161 -10.51 -5.72 -10.85
CA GLN A 161 -11.83 -5.38 -10.33
C GLN A 161 -11.93 -3.90 -9.93
N ALA A 162 -10.89 -3.35 -9.30
CA ALA A 162 -10.83 -1.91 -8.99
C ALA A 162 -10.86 -1.05 -10.26
N MET A 163 -10.15 -1.46 -11.32
CA MET A 163 -10.10 -0.68 -12.57
C MET A 163 -11.43 -0.68 -13.32
N LYS A 164 -12.23 -1.75 -13.25
CA LYS A 164 -13.61 -1.75 -13.77
C LYS A 164 -14.46 -0.69 -13.07
N ILE A 165 -14.42 -0.66 -11.74
CA ILE A 165 -15.15 0.33 -10.93
C ILE A 165 -14.67 1.75 -11.25
N LYS A 166 -13.34 1.96 -11.30
CA LYS A 166 -12.74 3.26 -11.64
C LYS A 166 -13.20 3.75 -13.01
N GLN A 167 -13.20 2.89 -14.01
CA GLN A 167 -13.64 3.23 -15.35
C GLN A 167 -15.11 3.67 -15.37
N THR A 168 -15.97 2.98 -14.64
CA THR A 168 -17.38 3.35 -14.53
C THR A 168 -17.59 4.72 -13.88
N PHE A 169 -16.82 5.05 -12.82
CA PHE A 169 -16.84 6.40 -12.25
C PHE A 169 -16.34 7.46 -13.23
N LYS A 170 -15.32 7.16 -14.05
CA LYS A 170 -14.86 8.07 -15.12
C LYS A 170 -15.94 8.33 -16.17
N GLU A 171 -16.76 7.34 -16.52
CA GLU A 171 -17.86 7.48 -17.48
C GLU A 171 -18.97 8.44 -17.01
N ILE A 172 -19.14 8.62 -15.72
CA ILE A 172 -20.07 9.60 -15.17
C ILE A 172 -19.40 10.96 -14.84
N GLY A 173 -18.11 11.13 -15.22
CA GLY A 173 -17.36 12.38 -15.01
C GLY A 173 -16.83 12.58 -13.59
N CYS A 174 -16.69 11.51 -12.80
CA CYS A 174 -16.21 11.58 -11.43
C CYS A 174 -14.71 11.90 -11.39
N GLU A 175 -14.30 12.80 -10.51
CA GLU A 175 -12.91 13.08 -10.16
C GLU A 175 -12.41 12.11 -9.08
N PHE A 176 -11.08 12.00 -8.93
CA PHE A 176 -10.45 11.13 -7.95
C PHE A 176 -9.47 11.92 -7.07
N LEU A 177 -9.37 11.51 -5.81
CA LEU A 177 -8.42 12.10 -4.85
C LEU A 177 -6.96 11.86 -5.28
N ALA A 178 -6.69 10.71 -5.87
CA ALA A 178 -5.39 10.33 -6.44
C ALA A 178 -5.59 9.43 -7.66
N GLU A 179 -4.71 9.55 -8.64
CA GLU A 179 -4.65 8.60 -9.74
C GLU A 179 -3.93 7.33 -9.30
N THR A 180 -4.63 6.21 -9.41
CA THR A 180 -4.12 4.88 -9.03
C THR A 180 -4.63 3.82 -9.98
N ASP A 181 -3.86 2.76 -10.15
CA ASP A 181 -4.22 1.54 -10.86
C ASP A 181 -4.01 0.28 -9.98
N THR A 182 -4.02 0.47 -8.67
CA THR A 182 -4.04 -0.58 -7.66
C THR A 182 -5.46 -0.92 -7.22
N ASN A 183 -5.58 -1.84 -6.27
CA ASN A 183 -6.86 -2.29 -5.71
C ASN A 183 -7.57 -1.26 -4.80
N GLN A 184 -7.05 -0.05 -4.68
CA GLN A 184 -7.65 1.04 -3.90
C GLN A 184 -7.93 2.23 -4.82
N ILE A 185 -9.19 2.70 -4.84
CA ILE A 185 -9.61 3.87 -5.59
C ILE A 185 -10.37 4.84 -4.69
N PHE A 186 -10.28 6.13 -4.98
CA PHE A 186 -10.80 7.19 -4.15
C PHE A 186 -11.62 8.20 -4.97
N PRO A 187 -12.81 7.82 -5.48
CA PRO A 187 -13.68 8.73 -6.21
C PRO A 187 -14.23 9.83 -5.31
N ILE A 188 -14.40 11.03 -5.86
CA ILE A 188 -14.99 12.19 -5.20
C ILE A 188 -16.43 12.33 -5.68
N LEU A 189 -17.38 12.24 -4.75
CA LEU A 189 -18.81 12.23 -5.03
C LEU A 189 -19.53 13.32 -4.23
N GLU A 190 -20.70 13.75 -4.71
CA GLU A 190 -21.65 14.50 -3.91
C GLU A 190 -22.13 13.66 -2.72
N ASN A 191 -22.31 14.29 -1.56
CA ASN A 191 -22.75 13.57 -0.36
C ASN A 191 -24.09 12.85 -0.57
N SER A 192 -25.01 13.40 -1.37
CA SER A 192 -26.27 12.74 -1.75
C SER A 192 -26.09 11.48 -2.60
N GLN A 193 -25.04 11.45 -3.45
CA GLN A 193 -24.70 10.25 -4.23
C GLN A 193 -24.10 9.18 -3.32
N ILE A 194 -23.29 9.59 -2.34
CA ILE A 194 -22.73 8.69 -1.32
C ILE A 194 -23.84 8.05 -0.49
N GLU A 195 -24.80 8.84 0.00
CA GLU A 195 -25.98 8.33 0.73
C GLU A 195 -26.74 7.29 -0.09
N LYS A 196 -27.03 7.58 -1.35
CA LYS A 196 -27.74 6.65 -2.25
C LYS A 196 -26.99 5.34 -2.47
N LEU A 197 -25.66 5.37 -2.67
CA LEU A 197 -24.86 4.15 -2.82
C LEU A 197 -24.79 3.35 -1.51
N SER A 198 -24.74 4.05 -0.35
CA SER A 198 -24.65 3.40 0.95
C SER A 198 -25.90 2.63 1.38
N GLU A 199 -27.04 2.80 0.67
CA GLU A 199 -28.23 1.98 0.87
C GLU A 199 -28.01 0.50 0.52
N GLN A 200 -27.03 0.21 -0.36
CA GLN A 200 -26.77 -1.13 -0.88
C GLN A 200 -25.34 -1.62 -0.71
N PHE A 201 -24.37 -0.71 -0.50
CA PHE A 201 -22.94 -1.03 -0.46
C PHE A 201 -22.27 -0.35 0.71
N ASP A 202 -21.31 -1.05 1.35
CA ASP A 202 -20.49 -0.52 2.42
C ASP A 202 -19.16 0.00 1.89
N PHE A 203 -18.79 1.22 2.28
CA PHE A 203 -17.49 1.83 2.00
C PHE A 203 -17.19 2.95 3.02
N TYR A 204 -15.94 3.37 3.09
CA TYR A 204 -15.53 4.44 3.99
C TYR A 204 -15.58 5.80 3.30
N VAL A 205 -16.14 6.81 3.98
CA VAL A 205 -15.85 8.21 3.66
C VAL A 205 -14.43 8.49 4.13
N TRP A 206 -13.53 8.67 3.16
CA TRP A 206 -12.10 8.83 3.42
C TRP A 206 -11.72 10.24 3.79
N LYS A 207 -12.24 11.22 3.05
CA LYS A 207 -11.91 12.63 3.24
C LYS A 207 -13.06 13.52 2.79
N LYS A 208 -13.45 14.47 3.64
CA LYS A 208 -14.35 15.53 3.25
C LYS A 208 -13.58 16.53 2.38
N ILE A 209 -14.07 16.82 1.19
CA ILE A 209 -13.45 17.75 0.24
C ILE A 209 -13.96 19.17 0.52
N ASP A 210 -15.29 19.32 0.59
CA ASP A 210 -15.98 20.56 0.94
C ASP A 210 -17.33 20.27 1.65
N ALA A 211 -18.24 21.23 1.67
CA ALA A 211 -19.55 21.08 2.32
C ALA A 211 -20.46 20.08 1.60
N GLN A 212 -20.25 19.82 0.31
CA GLN A 212 -21.13 19.04 -0.56
C GLN A 212 -20.51 17.75 -1.03
N LYS A 213 -19.16 17.69 -1.12
CA LYS A 213 -18.40 16.58 -1.70
C LYS A 213 -17.48 15.88 -0.71
N SER A 214 -17.38 14.60 -0.84
CA SER A 214 -16.43 13.75 -0.10
C SER A 214 -15.77 12.72 -1.01
N ALA A 215 -14.54 12.37 -0.71
CA ALA A 215 -13.89 11.23 -1.30
C ALA A 215 -14.26 9.98 -0.51
N ILE A 216 -14.71 8.93 -1.18
CA ILE A 216 -14.92 7.61 -0.59
C ILE A 216 -13.77 6.69 -0.92
N ARG A 217 -13.51 5.70 -0.06
CA ARG A 217 -12.50 4.67 -0.30
C ARG A 217 -13.18 3.38 -0.71
N ILE A 218 -12.87 2.90 -1.90
CA ILE A 218 -13.31 1.61 -2.41
C ILE A 218 -12.09 0.70 -2.52
N ILE A 219 -12.22 -0.52 -2.00
CA ILE A 219 -11.16 -1.51 -1.98
C ILE A 219 -11.71 -2.81 -2.55
N THR A 220 -10.99 -3.35 -3.52
CA THR A 220 -11.20 -4.71 -3.99
C THR A 220 -10.14 -5.64 -3.39
N SER A 221 -10.39 -6.93 -3.41
CA SER A 221 -9.51 -7.96 -2.88
C SER A 221 -9.43 -9.16 -3.82
N TRP A 222 -8.58 -10.09 -3.50
CA TRP A 222 -8.48 -11.38 -4.16
C TRP A 222 -9.81 -12.17 -4.17
N ALA A 223 -10.69 -11.92 -3.19
CA ALA A 223 -11.98 -12.57 -3.05
C ALA A 223 -13.15 -11.74 -3.63
N THR A 224 -12.89 -10.60 -4.27
CA THR A 224 -13.92 -9.76 -4.86
C THR A 224 -14.50 -10.42 -6.10
N GLU A 225 -15.77 -10.83 -6.03
CA GLU A 225 -16.47 -11.48 -7.13
C GLU A 225 -16.83 -10.48 -8.23
N THR A 226 -16.64 -10.88 -9.48
CA THR A 226 -16.92 -10.01 -10.65
C THR A 226 -18.37 -9.60 -10.73
N GLU A 227 -19.31 -10.48 -10.38
CA GLU A 227 -20.75 -10.20 -10.38
C GLU A 227 -21.14 -9.05 -9.43
N PHE A 228 -20.54 -9.00 -8.24
CA PHE A 228 -20.74 -7.87 -7.31
C PHE A 228 -20.18 -6.55 -7.85
N VAL A 229 -19.04 -6.61 -8.52
CA VAL A 229 -18.46 -5.43 -9.18
C VAL A 229 -19.38 -4.94 -10.30
N GLU A 230 -19.90 -5.82 -11.13
CA GLU A 230 -20.85 -5.47 -12.20
C GLU A 230 -22.11 -4.81 -11.65
N ARG A 231 -22.69 -5.38 -10.58
CA ARG A 231 -23.83 -4.78 -9.90
C ARG A 231 -23.52 -3.40 -9.34
N PHE A 232 -22.35 -3.22 -8.72
CA PHE A 232 -21.91 -1.93 -8.21
C PHE A 232 -21.73 -0.91 -9.35
N CYS A 233 -21.13 -1.31 -10.46
CA CYS A 233 -21.01 -0.47 -11.64
C CYS A 233 -22.35 -0.01 -12.20
N GLN A 234 -23.35 -0.89 -12.21
CA GLN A 234 -24.72 -0.53 -12.62
C GLN A 234 -25.33 0.55 -11.72
N GLU A 235 -25.12 0.49 -10.42
CA GLU A 235 -25.61 1.52 -9.50
C GLU A 235 -24.84 2.85 -9.65
N ILE A 236 -23.55 2.82 -9.92
CA ILE A 236 -22.75 4.02 -10.24
C ILE A 236 -23.33 4.73 -11.46
N LEU A 237 -23.67 4.01 -12.53
CA LEU A 237 -24.24 4.60 -13.76
C LEU A 237 -25.58 5.32 -13.52
N LYS A 238 -26.35 4.96 -12.49
CA LYS A 238 -27.60 5.62 -12.11
C LYS A 238 -27.40 6.92 -11.34
N LEU A 239 -26.15 7.29 -11.00
CA LEU A 239 -25.82 8.56 -10.34
C LEU A 239 -25.65 9.73 -11.33
N LYS A 240 -25.73 9.45 -12.61
CA LYS A 240 -25.52 10.41 -13.70
C LYS A 240 -26.62 11.45 -13.79
#